data_edd64c4e07ad5d1274a74d27eb07c0ee
#
_entry.id   edd64c4e07ad5d1274a74d27eb07c0ee
#
_cell.length_a   1.000
_cell.length_b   1.000
_cell.length_c   1.000
_cell.angle_alpha   90.00
_cell.angle_beta   90.00
_cell.angle_gamma   90.00
#
_symmetry.space_group_name_H-M   'P 1'
#
loop_
_entity.id
_entity.type
_entity.pdbx_description
1 polymer ?
#
loop_
_entity_poly.entity_id
_entity_poly.type
_entity_poly.pdbx_seq_one_letter_code
_entity_poly.pdbx_strand_id
1 'polypeptide(L)'
;NEADALFTDSQFHNTGTGLRRYGRALRPPKVQLAPGVYVVPTVDAETETFTDEGRYEVTGDPADRWRYRTPSLRNVALTAPYMHDGSLATLESVMQFYADGGGEDPMQDLRISRLRLSQQEQSALVAFLRTLTSDHVNALVSDARSVAIGERSAGGQ
;
A
#
# COMPACT_ATOMS: atom_id res chain seq x y z
N ASN A 1 -24.69 8.56 7.09
CA ASN A 1 -24.41 7.13 7.22
C ASN A 1 -23.02 6.98 7.81
N GLU A 2 -22.81 6.17 8.85
CA GLU A 2 -21.49 6.03 9.50
C GLU A 2 -20.40 5.54 8.54
N ALA A 3 -20.76 4.71 7.56
CA ALA A 3 -19.82 4.22 6.54
C ALA A 3 -19.25 5.36 5.68
N ASP A 4 -20.04 6.37 5.36
CA ASP A 4 -19.60 7.51 4.57
C ASP A 4 -18.60 8.40 5.33
N ALA A 5 -18.65 8.38 6.66
CA ALA A 5 -17.74 9.13 7.52
C ALA A 5 -16.32 8.54 7.60
N LEU A 6 -16.09 7.34 7.10
CA LEU A 6 -14.77 6.69 7.10
C LEU A 6 -13.93 7.04 5.86
N PHE A 7 -14.51 7.66 4.84
CA PHE A 7 -13.82 7.98 3.59
C PHE A 7 -13.09 6.77 3.00
N THR A 8 -13.81 5.65 2.86
CA THR A 8 -13.35 4.41 2.25
C THR A 8 -14.51 3.67 1.61
N ASP A 9 -14.27 2.97 0.52
CA ASP A 9 -15.23 2.03 -0.07
C ASP A 9 -15.02 0.60 0.47
N SER A 10 -13.98 0.39 1.27
CA SER A 10 -13.59 -0.92 1.81
C SER A 10 -13.37 -2.01 0.76
N GLN A 11 -13.25 -1.63 -0.52
CA GLN A 11 -12.99 -2.52 -1.64
C GLN A 11 -11.48 -2.74 -1.85
N PHE A 12 -11.14 -3.62 -2.77
CA PHE A 12 -9.77 -3.94 -3.13
C PHE A 12 -9.44 -3.39 -4.52
N HIS A 13 -8.35 -2.62 -4.60
CA HIS A 13 -7.92 -1.95 -5.82
C HIS A 13 -6.44 -2.18 -6.08
N ASN A 14 -6.09 -2.34 -7.37
CA ASN A 14 -4.71 -2.30 -7.80
C ASN A 14 -4.36 -0.84 -8.17
N THR A 15 -3.47 -0.24 -7.39
CA THR A 15 -2.99 1.13 -7.61
C THR A 15 -1.75 1.19 -8.51
N GLY A 16 -1.24 0.05 -8.95
CA GLY A 16 -0.02 -0.08 -9.74
C GLY A 16 1.27 -0.13 -8.91
N THR A 17 1.20 -0.03 -7.58
CA THR A 17 2.40 -0.05 -6.72
C THR A 17 3.03 -1.44 -6.65
N GLY A 18 2.23 -2.51 -6.65
CA GLY A 18 2.72 -3.89 -6.54
C GLY A 18 3.60 -4.30 -7.71
N LEU A 19 3.16 -4.08 -8.95
CA LEU A 19 3.95 -4.40 -10.14
C LEU A 19 5.28 -3.62 -10.17
N ARG A 20 5.25 -2.35 -9.80
CA ARG A 20 6.43 -1.49 -9.77
C ARG A 20 7.51 -2.04 -8.83
N ARG A 21 7.11 -2.54 -7.67
CA ARG A 21 8.03 -3.05 -6.65
C ARG A 21 8.41 -4.51 -6.88
N TYR A 22 7.42 -5.37 -7.12
CA TYR A 22 7.60 -6.83 -7.14
C TYR A 22 7.63 -7.41 -8.55
N GLY A 23 7.12 -6.72 -9.56
CA GLY A 23 7.08 -7.22 -10.93
C GLY A 23 8.44 -7.50 -11.56
N ARG A 24 9.51 -6.90 -11.06
CA ARG A 24 10.89 -7.24 -11.43
C ARG A 24 11.34 -8.58 -10.84
N ALA A 25 10.91 -8.90 -9.62
CA ALA A 25 11.23 -10.17 -8.97
C ALA A 25 10.50 -11.35 -9.62
N LEU A 26 9.30 -11.12 -10.18
CA LEU A 26 8.53 -12.14 -10.89
C LEU A 26 9.02 -12.42 -12.33
N ARG A 27 9.96 -11.65 -12.84
CA ARG A 27 10.60 -11.86 -14.14
C ARG A 27 12.11 -12.07 -13.92
N PRO A 28 12.55 -13.29 -13.64
CA PRO A 28 13.98 -13.58 -13.54
C PRO A 28 14.65 -13.14 -14.85
N PRO A 29 15.81 -12.48 -14.79
CA PRO A 29 16.49 -12.00 -15.98
C PRO A 29 16.82 -13.18 -16.88
N LYS A 30 16.53 -13.06 -18.18
CA LYS A 30 17.01 -14.04 -19.16
C LYS A 30 18.54 -13.96 -19.19
N VAL A 31 19.19 -15.04 -18.86
CA VAL A 31 20.65 -15.17 -18.98
C VAL A 31 20.98 -15.75 -20.34
N GLN A 32 21.79 -15.04 -21.12
CA GLN A 32 22.27 -15.56 -22.40
C GLN A 32 23.44 -16.49 -22.15
N LEU A 33 23.29 -17.77 -22.45
CA LEU A 33 24.36 -18.79 -22.34
C LEU A 33 25.22 -18.90 -23.60
N ALA A 34 24.62 -18.59 -24.77
CA ALA A 34 25.32 -18.56 -26.07
C ALA A 34 24.56 -17.61 -27.01
N PRO A 35 25.18 -17.20 -28.14
CA PRO A 35 24.47 -16.41 -29.14
C PRO A 35 23.12 -17.03 -29.52
N GLY A 36 22.01 -16.34 -29.21
CA GLY A 36 20.63 -16.80 -29.47
C GLY A 36 20.05 -17.80 -28.46
N VAL A 37 20.83 -18.27 -27.47
CA VAL A 37 20.36 -19.21 -26.44
C VAL A 37 20.16 -18.47 -25.10
N TYR A 38 18.93 -18.39 -24.66
CA TYR A 38 18.56 -17.76 -23.40
C TYR A 38 17.95 -18.79 -22.47
N VAL A 39 18.35 -18.77 -21.22
CA VAL A 39 17.68 -19.50 -20.13
C VAL A 39 17.09 -18.52 -19.13
N VAL A 40 15.95 -18.87 -18.62
CA VAL A 40 15.41 -18.25 -17.43
C VAL A 40 15.90 -19.10 -16.27
N PRO A 41 16.79 -18.59 -15.39
CA PRO A 41 17.21 -19.37 -14.22
C PRO A 41 15.94 -19.74 -13.44
N THR A 42 15.80 -21.02 -13.15
CA THR A 42 14.87 -21.44 -12.07
C THR A 42 15.45 -20.84 -10.80
N VAL A 43 14.75 -19.86 -10.25
CA VAL A 43 15.10 -19.29 -8.94
C VAL A 43 14.93 -20.42 -7.95
N ASP A 44 16.01 -20.84 -7.31
CA ASP A 44 15.94 -21.82 -6.26
C ASP A 44 14.94 -21.33 -5.21
N ALA A 45 14.02 -22.21 -4.79
CA ALA A 45 12.98 -21.92 -3.83
C ALA A 45 13.50 -21.44 -2.45
N GLU A 46 14.81 -21.41 -2.26
CA GLU A 46 15.48 -20.92 -1.05
C GLU A 46 15.72 -19.40 -1.03
N THR A 47 15.59 -18.69 -2.17
CA THR A 47 15.46 -17.24 -2.17
C THR A 47 13.99 -16.85 -2.25
N GLU A 48 13.23 -17.12 -1.21
CA GLU A 48 11.91 -16.54 -1.00
C GLU A 48 12.06 -15.02 -0.92
N THR A 49 12.09 -14.37 -2.07
CA THR A 49 11.74 -12.96 -2.12
C THR A 49 10.26 -12.89 -1.77
N PHE A 50 9.97 -12.49 -0.56
CA PHE A 50 8.61 -12.23 -0.08
C PHE A 50 7.99 -11.20 -1.03
N THR A 51 7.18 -11.67 -1.95
CA THR A 51 6.40 -10.83 -2.85
C THR A 51 5.01 -10.74 -2.25
N ASP A 52 4.66 -9.59 -1.69
CA ASP A 52 3.27 -9.32 -1.30
C ASP A 52 2.43 -9.17 -2.58
N GLU A 53 1.72 -10.24 -2.95
CA GLU A 53 0.82 -10.26 -4.11
C GLU A 53 -0.59 -9.75 -3.76
N GLY A 54 -0.79 -9.27 -2.55
CA GLY A 54 -2.05 -8.70 -2.09
C GLY A 54 -3.17 -9.73 -1.99
N ARG A 55 -4.38 -9.36 -2.41
CA ARG A 55 -5.55 -10.22 -2.32
C ARG A 55 -5.39 -11.59 -3.02
N TYR A 56 -4.56 -11.66 -4.06
CA TYR A 56 -4.27 -12.91 -4.77
C TYR A 56 -3.81 -14.03 -3.83
N GLU A 57 -3.04 -13.74 -2.80
CA GLU A 57 -2.55 -14.73 -1.83
C GLU A 57 -3.67 -15.46 -1.10
N VAL A 58 -4.85 -14.85 -1.01
CA VAL A 58 -6.04 -15.42 -0.34
C VAL A 58 -6.98 -16.06 -1.34
N THR A 59 -7.17 -15.45 -2.51
CA THR A 59 -8.19 -15.90 -3.48
C THR A 59 -7.66 -16.87 -4.52
N GLY A 60 -6.36 -16.83 -4.84
CA GLY A 60 -5.76 -17.54 -5.96
C GLY A 60 -6.23 -17.03 -7.34
N ASP A 61 -7.07 -16.00 -7.40
CA ASP A 61 -7.55 -15.43 -8.66
C ASP A 61 -6.51 -14.45 -9.22
N PRO A 62 -5.95 -14.70 -10.42
CA PRO A 62 -4.99 -13.79 -11.05
C PRO A 62 -5.49 -12.35 -11.20
N ALA A 63 -6.79 -12.14 -11.30
CA ALA A 63 -7.39 -10.81 -11.37
C ALA A 63 -7.26 -10.02 -10.06
N ASP A 64 -7.03 -10.70 -8.95
CA ASP A 64 -6.84 -10.09 -7.62
C ASP A 64 -5.38 -9.77 -7.29
N ARG A 65 -4.45 -10.04 -8.20
CA ARG A 65 -3.02 -9.75 -7.97
C ARG A 65 -2.78 -8.26 -7.79
N TRP A 66 -2.02 -7.92 -6.73
CA TRP A 66 -1.68 -6.56 -6.31
C TRP A 66 -2.88 -5.67 -6.00
N ARG A 67 -4.01 -6.28 -5.66
CA ARG A 67 -5.15 -5.56 -5.11
C ARG A 67 -5.03 -5.47 -3.60
N TYR A 68 -5.07 -4.26 -3.09
CA TYR A 68 -5.03 -3.97 -1.65
C TYR A 68 -6.32 -3.27 -1.23
N ARG A 69 -6.72 -3.49 0.02
CA ARG A 69 -7.94 -2.88 0.54
C ARG A 69 -7.75 -1.38 0.72
N THR A 70 -8.75 -0.58 0.33
CA THR A 70 -8.79 0.85 0.60
C THR A 70 -8.90 1.10 2.09
N PRO A 71 -7.89 1.70 2.75
CA PRO A 71 -7.98 2.06 4.16
C PRO A 71 -8.88 3.27 4.35
N SER A 72 -9.33 3.50 5.61
CA SER A 72 -9.96 4.76 5.97
C SER A 72 -8.97 5.93 5.85
N LEU A 73 -9.46 7.09 5.39
CA LEU A 73 -8.67 8.32 5.40
C LEU A 73 -8.69 9.06 6.76
N ARG A 74 -9.46 8.56 7.73
CA ARG A 74 -9.43 9.11 9.09
C ARG A 74 -8.05 8.96 9.69
N ASN A 75 -7.52 10.06 10.25
CA ASN A 75 -6.19 10.14 10.85
C ASN A 75 -5.03 9.85 9.88
N VAL A 76 -5.29 9.90 8.55
CA VAL A 76 -4.29 9.56 7.54
C VAL A 76 -3.00 10.37 7.67
N ALA A 77 -3.07 11.62 8.14
CA ALA A 77 -1.89 12.45 8.36
C ALA A 77 -0.91 11.90 9.43
N LEU A 78 -1.34 10.94 10.25
CA LEU A 78 -0.55 10.33 11.31
C LEU A 78 0.02 8.96 10.94
N THR A 79 -0.30 8.45 9.74
CA THR A 79 0.01 7.06 9.35
C THR A 79 1.10 6.93 8.30
N ALA A 80 1.92 7.98 8.13
CA ALA A 80 3.11 7.88 7.26
C ALA A 80 4.05 6.75 7.73
N PRO A 81 4.76 6.06 6.80
CA PRO A 81 4.73 6.21 5.34
C PRO A 81 3.49 5.57 4.70
N TYR A 82 3.18 5.99 3.47
CA TYR A 82 1.95 5.64 2.75
C TYR A 82 2.17 4.56 1.72
N MET A 83 1.06 4.04 1.17
CA MET A 83 0.87 2.85 0.36
C MET A 83 1.07 1.57 1.19
N HIS A 84 0.67 0.40 0.64
CA HIS A 84 0.80 -0.89 1.35
C HIS A 84 2.26 -1.22 1.70
N ASP A 85 3.20 -0.72 0.93
CA ASP A 85 4.64 -0.98 1.03
C ASP A 85 5.43 0.16 1.68
N GLY A 86 4.76 1.23 2.12
CA GLY A 86 5.41 2.40 2.70
C GLY A 86 6.29 3.20 1.72
N SER A 87 6.09 3.04 0.40
CA SER A 87 6.96 3.65 -0.61
C SER A 87 6.85 5.17 -0.72
N LEU A 88 5.78 5.77 -0.20
CA LEU A 88 5.56 7.21 -0.25
C LEU A 88 5.63 7.81 1.16
N ALA A 89 6.57 8.74 1.36
CA ALA A 89 6.86 9.28 2.69
C ALA A 89 5.88 10.37 3.14
N THR A 90 5.21 11.07 2.21
CA THR A 90 4.40 12.26 2.51
C THR A 90 3.05 12.24 1.80
N LEU A 91 2.06 12.97 2.31
CA LEU A 91 0.76 13.16 1.65
C LEU A 91 0.91 13.88 0.31
N GLU A 92 1.87 14.78 0.18
CA GLU A 92 2.19 15.46 -1.07
C GLU A 92 2.64 14.44 -2.14
N SER A 93 3.49 13.48 -1.76
CA SER A 93 3.92 12.39 -2.65
C SER A 93 2.75 11.50 -3.05
N VAL A 94 1.80 11.25 -2.15
CA VAL A 94 0.56 10.51 -2.44
C VAL A 94 -0.30 11.27 -3.44
N MET A 95 -0.48 12.58 -3.26
CA MET A 95 -1.24 13.41 -4.20
C MET A 95 -0.60 13.41 -5.58
N GLN A 96 0.73 13.55 -5.66
CA GLN A 96 1.45 13.50 -6.94
C GLN A 96 1.28 12.14 -7.62
N PHE A 97 1.40 11.03 -6.86
CA PHE A 97 1.22 9.68 -7.38
C PHE A 97 -0.16 9.49 -8.05
N TYR A 98 -1.24 9.92 -7.39
CA TYR A 98 -2.57 9.83 -7.97
C TYR A 98 -2.81 10.85 -9.09
N ALA A 99 -2.23 12.04 -9.02
CA ALA A 99 -2.30 13.03 -10.09
C ALA A 99 -1.64 12.51 -11.37
N ASP A 100 -0.55 11.75 -11.25
CA ASP A 100 0.15 11.14 -12.37
C ASP A 100 -0.57 9.89 -12.93
N GLY A 101 -1.59 9.39 -12.25
CA GLY A 101 -2.41 8.26 -12.70
C GLY A 101 -1.98 6.90 -12.14
N GLY A 102 -1.29 6.87 -10.98
CA GLY A 102 -0.92 5.63 -10.33
C GLY A 102 0.42 5.04 -10.76
N GLY A 103 0.56 3.72 -10.71
CA GLY A 103 1.85 3.03 -10.86
C GLY A 103 2.13 2.41 -12.25
N GLU A 104 1.32 2.69 -13.27
CA GLU A 104 1.49 2.18 -14.65
C GLU A 104 1.44 0.64 -14.77
N ASP A 105 0.53 0.00 -14.03
CA ASP A 105 0.27 -1.43 -14.14
C ASP A 105 -0.83 -1.70 -15.19
N PRO A 106 -0.65 -2.64 -16.15
CA PRO A 106 -1.70 -3.01 -17.09
C PRO A 106 -3.00 -3.51 -16.44
N MET A 107 -2.93 -4.02 -15.21
CA MET A 107 -4.08 -4.47 -14.42
C MET A 107 -4.53 -3.44 -13.37
N GLN A 108 -4.03 -2.21 -13.46
CA GLN A 108 -4.44 -1.13 -12.57
C GLN A 108 -5.94 -0.86 -12.67
N ASP A 109 -6.55 -0.50 -11.55
CA ASP A 109 -7.98 -0.14 -11.51
C ASP A 109 -8.26 1.02 -12.47
N LEU A 110 -9.24 0.84 -13.35
CA LEU A 110 -9.62 1.82 -14.38
C LEU A 110 -10.08 3.17 -13.82
N ARG A 111 -10.45 3.22 -12.54
CA ARG A 111 -10.79 4.46 -11.85
C ARG A 111 -9.56 5.32 -11.54
N ILE A 112 -8.37 4.72 -11.56
CA ILE A 112 -7.10 5.42 -11.33
C ILE A 112 -6.56 5.84 -12.69
N SER A 113 -6.72 7.10 -13.00
CA SER A 113 -6.25 7.72 -14.24
C SER A 113 -5.63 9.07 -13.94
N ARG A 114 -4.83 9.58 -14.88
CA ARG A 114 -4.16 10.88 -14.70
C ARG A 114 -5.17 11.98 -14.45
N LEU A 115 -4.97 12.71 -13.34
CA LEU A 115 -5.77 13.85 -12.94
C LEU A 115 -5.04 15.14 -13.30
N ARG A 116 -5.76 16.09 -13.90
CA ARG A 116 -5.20 17.43 -14.24
C ARG A 116 -5.36 18.38 -13.05
N LEU A 117 -4.67 18.07 -11.95
CA LEU A 117 -4.69 18.89 -10.75
C LEU A 117 -3.57 19.94 -10.79
N SER A 118 -3.91 21.18 -10.58
CA SER A 118 -2.93 22.24 -10.33
C SER A 118 -2.24 22.05 -8.97
N GLN A 119 -1.10 22.65 -8.79
CA GLN A 119 -0.37 22.63 -7.51
C GLN A 119 -1.23 23.14 -6.34
N GLN A 120 -2.08 24.14 -6.60
CA GLN A 120 -2.97 24.70 -5.60
C GLN A 120 -4.05 23.69 -5.17
N GLU A 121 -4.65 22.96 -6.12
CA GLU A 121 -5.64 21.92 -5.83
C GLU A 121 -5.02 20.75 -5.08
N GLN A 122 -3.81 20.31 -5.45
CA GLN A 122 -3.10 19.26 -4.70
C GLN A 122 -2.83 19.71 -3.25
N SER A 123 -2.39 20.95 -3.06
CA SER A 123 -2.16 21.51 -1.72
C SER A 123 -3.45 21.60 -0.90
N ALA A 124 -4.57 21.97 -1.53
CA ALA A 124 -5.88 22.00 -0.88
C ALA A 124 -6.36 20.61 -0.45
N LEU A 125 -6.14 19.59 -1.29
CA LEU A 125 -6.45 18.20 -0.95
C LEU A 125 -5.60 17.70 0.22
N VAL A 126 -4.30 18.01 0.25
CA VAL A 126 -3.44 17.68 1.40
C VAL A 126 -3.93 18.39 2.67
N ALA A 127 -4.29 19.66 2.57
CA ALA A 127 -4.87 20.39 3.71
C ALA A 127 -6.15 19.73 4.21
N PHE A 128 -7.05 19.33 3.30
CA PHE A 128 -8.27 18.58 3.64
C PHE A 128 -7.93 17.26 4.35
N LEU A 129 -7.02 16.45 3.84
CA LEU A 129 -6.63 15.18 4.47
C LEU A 129 -6.11 15.39 5.90
N ARG A 130 -5.41 16.48 6.15
CA ARG A 130 -4.94 16.84 7.50
C ARG A 130 -6.11 17.18 8.45
N THR A 131 -7.21 17.73 7.94
CA THR A 131 -8.40 18.01 8.78
C THR A 131 -9.15 16.75 9.22
N LEU A 132 -8.87 15.60 8.59
CA LEU A 132 -9.45 14.32 9.00
C LEU A 132 -8.79 13.73 10.26
N THR A 133 -7.86 14.44 10.86
CA THR A 133 -7.18 14.04 12.10
C THR A 133 -8.08 14.37 13.31
N SER A 134 -8.31 13.38 14.16
CA SER A 134 -9.10 13.55 15.39
C SER A 134 -8.28 14.21 16.49
N ASP A 135 -8.85 15.16 17.20
CA ASP A 135 -8.25 15.80 18.39
C ASP A 135 -7.99 14.81 19.54
N HIS A 136 -8.76 13.71 19.56
CA HIS A 136 -8.65 12.69 20.62
C HIS A 136 -7.55 11.66 20.41
N VAL A 137 -6.86 11.66 19.27
CA VAL A 137 -5.82 10.63 18.97
C VAL A 137 -4.71 10.65 20.04
N ASN A 138 -4.24 11.83 20.45
CA ASN A 138 -3.20 11.94 21.46
C ASN A 138 -3.64 11.40 22.83
N ALA A 139 -4.90 11.60 23.19
CA ALA A 139 -5.48 11.05 24.42
C ALA A 139 -5.57 9.52 24.35
N LEU A 140 -6.03 8.96 23.24
CA LEU A 140 -6.12 7.51 23.03
C LEU A 140 -4.74 6.83 23.02
N VAL A 141 -3.73 7.47 22.41
CA VAL A 141 -2.35 6.97 22.41
C VAL A 141 -1.76 7.00 23.81
N SER A 142 -2.01 8.07 24.58
CA SER A 142 -1.58 8.18 25.96
C SER A 142 -2.22 7.11 26.84
N ASP A 143 -3.53 6.89 26.69
CA ASP A 143 -4.28 5.87 27.41
C ASP A 143 -3.78 4.46 27.07
N ALA A 144 -3.62 4.15 25.78
CA ALA A 144 -3.09 2.86 25.34
C ALA A 144 -1.65 2.58 25.88
N ARG A 145 -0.83 3.60 26.03
CA ARG A 145 0.51 3.48 26.63
C ARG A 145 0.50 3.36 28.14
N SER A 146 -0.54 3.84 28.81
CA SER A 146 -0.69 3.76 30.25
C SER A 146 -1.17 2.39 30.74
N VAL A 147 -1.75 1.57 29.85
CA VAL A 147 -2.14 0.19 30.16
C VAL A 147 -0.87 -0.64 30.31
N ALA A 148 -0.52 -0.98 31.55
CA ALA A 148 0.56 -1.90 31.84
C ALA A 148 0.21 -3.25 31.20
N ILE A 149 1.03 -3.71 30.25
CA ILE A 149 0.95 -5.07 29.74
C ILE A 149 1.32 -5.95 30.95
N GLY A 150 0.32 -6.61 31.54
CA GLY A 150 0.52 -7.48 32.68
C GLY A 150 1.64 -8.46 32.38
N GLU A 151 2.68 -8.44 33.21
CA GLU A 151 3.68 -9.48 33.24
C GLU A 151 2.93 -10.81 33.41
N ARG A 152 3.05 -11.69 32.42
CA ARG A 152 2.66 -13.08 32.62
C ARG A 152 3.50 -13.57 33.75
N SER A 153 2.90 -13.66 34.95
CA SER A 153 3.51 -14.35 36.07
C SER A 153 3.85 -15.76 35.61
N ALA A 154 5.14 -16.01 35.44
CA ALA A 154 5.66 -17.36 35.38
C ALA A 154 5.45 -17.98 36.76
N GLY A 155 4.22 -18.43 37.01
CA GLY A 155 3.85 -19.23 38.16
C GLY A 155 4.28 -20.65 37.84
N GLY A 156 5.46 -20.99 38.38
CA GLY A 156 5.90 -22.35 38.51
C GLY A 156 5.06 -23.14 39.53
N GLN A 157 4.98 -24.34 39.35
CA GLN A 157 5.16 -25.54 40.15
C GLN A 157 4.53 -26.70 39.42
#